data_15c8fab07c3779eff57a48520ca6f3a6
#
_entry.id   15c8fab07c3779eff57a48520ca6f3a6
#
_cell.length_a   1.000
_cell.length_b   1.000
_cell.length_c   1.000
_cell.angle_alpha   90.00
_cell.angle_beta   90.00
_cell.angle_gamma   90.00
#
_symmetry.space_group_name_H-M   'P 1'
#
loop_
_entity.id
_entity.type
_entity.pdbx_description
1 polymer ?
#
loop_
_entity_poly.entity_id
_entity_poly.type
_entity_poly.pdbx_seq_one_letter_code
_entity_poly.pdbx_strand_id
1 'polypeptide(L)'
;MGVEYLHAVPHLTTALTGPLQELESHLLQRQGEIEQWFRAQFLETPAPFYASVDLRNAGFKLAPVDTNLFPAGFNNLNPAFLPLCVQAIQAAIERICPRASGIAIVPENHTRNAFYLEHLAALENILTRAGFKVRIGSLSPEITQAQTLTLASGRQLTLAPLTRDGDQVRIGDFNPCFVLLNNDLSGGRPAILENISQPVVPPLALGWSNRLKSDHFALYRRIAVDFAGLIDIDPWLLDPVFRKCGEIDFHKREGEECLAKNVDDVLEA
;
A
#
# COMPACT_ATOMS: atom_id res chain seq x y z
N MET A 1 -7.90 -1.49 37.13
CA MET A 1 -8.31 -2.15 35.83
C MET A 1 -8.41 -1.07 34.78
N GLY A 2 -7.47 -0.89 33.91
CA GLY A 2 -7.67 0.06 32.87
C GLY A 2 -6.46 0.66 32.15
N VAL A 3 -5.28 0.11 32.25
CA VAL A 3 -4.10 0.66 31.54
C VAL A 3 -3.47 -0.34 30.57
N GLU A 4 -3.87 -1.61 30.57
CA GLU A 4 -3.28 -2.63 29.69
C GLU A 4 -3.77 -2.62 28.26
N TYR A 5 -4.85 -1.92 27.92
CA TYR A 5 -5.41 -1.90 26.56
C TYR A 5 -4.81 -0.85 25.61
N LEU A 6 -4.04 0.11 26.13
CA LEU A 6 -3.38 1.13 25.30
C LEU A 6 -2.08 0.63 24.62
N HIS A 7 -1.57 -0.53 25.03
CA HIS A 7 -0.39 -1.15 24.44
C HIS A 7 -0.68 -2.20 23.38
N ALA A 8 -1.92 -2.36 22.97
CA ALA A 8 -2.33 -3.38 22.01
C ALA A 8 -2.33 -2.92 20.55
N VAL A 9 -1.58 -1.89 20.19
CA VAL A 9 -1.13 -1.78 18.79
C VAL A 9 -0.20 -2.98 18.59
N PRO A 10 -0.45 -3.88 17.61
CA PRO A 10 0.48 -4.96 17.34
C PRO A 10 1.79 -4.35 16.86
N HIS A 11 2.65 -4.04 17.80
CA HIS A 11 4.05 -3.97 17.48
C HIS A 11 4.49 -5.43 17.31
N LEU A 12 4.98 -5.74 16.15
CA LEU A 12 5.69 -6.97 15.91
C LEU A 12 6.92 -6.91 16.81
N THR A 13 6.88 -7.64 17.92
CA THR A 13 8.09 -7.90 18.68
C THR A 13 9.00 -8.71 17.77
N THR A 14 9.88 -8.04 17.06
CA THR A 14 10.72 -8.64 16.03
C THR A 14 11.92 -9.35 16.60
N ALA A 15 12.28 -9.01 17.84
CA ALA A 15 13.31 -9.70 18.62
C ALA A 15 13.01 -9.54 20.11
N LEU A 16 13.26 -10.62 20.87
CA LEU A 16 13.14 -10.58 22.34
C LEU A 16 14.43 -10.12 23.03
N THR A 17 15.56 -10.16 22.32
CA THR A 17 16.88 -9.77 22.81
C THR A 17 17.77 -9.34 21.64
N GLY A 18 18.85 -8.58 21.93
CA GLY A 18 19.90 -8.25 20.98
C GLY A 18 19.72 -6.89 20.29
N PRO A 19 20.53 -6.61 19.24
CA PRO A 19 20.64 -5.29 18.64
C PRO A 19 19.33 -4.71 18.12
N LEU A 20 18.43 -5.54 17.62
CA LEU A 20 17.15 -5.08 17.11
C LEU A 20 16.22 -4.63 18.25
N GLN A 21 16.26 -5.28 19.41
CA GLN A 21 15.52 -4.84 20.59
C GLN A 21 16.08 -3.51 21.12
N GLU A 22 17.38 -3.33 21.06
CA GLU A 22 18.02 -2.05 21.44
C GLU A 22 17.56 -0.93 20.52
N LEU A 23 17.53 -1.17 19.19
CA LEU A 23 17.00 -0.24 18.21
C LEU A 23 15.52 0.08 18.47
N GLU A 24 14.68 -0.94 18.68
CA GLU A 24 13.25 -0.75 19.00
C GLU A 24 13.07 0.09 20.27
N SER A 25 13.81 -0.22 21.33
CA SER A 25 13.77 0.51 22.59
C SER A 25 14.20 1.98 22.41
N HIS A 26 15.22 2.22 21.59
CA HIS A 26 15.69 3.56 21.26
C HIS A 26 14.63 4.35 20.50
N LEU A 27 13.98 3.74 19.49
CA LEU A 27 12.88 4.36 18.73
C LEU A 27 11.71 4.73 19.66
N LEU A 28 11.32 3.84 20.55
CA LEU A 28 10.23 4.09 21.50
C LEU A 28 10.56 5.23 22.48
N GLN A 29 11.81 5.33 22.96
CA GLN A 29 12.25 6.43 23.83
C GLN A 29 12.21 7.78 23.13
N ARG A 30 12.44 7.82 21.81
CA ARG A 30 12.42 9.03 20.98
C ARG A 30 11.09 9.28 20.28
N GLN A 31 10.03 8.55 20.65
CA GLN A 31 8.73 8.59 19.96
C GLN A 31 8.21 10.01 19.76
N GLY A 32 8.32 10.89 20.74
CA GLY A 32 7.83 12.28 20.62
C GLY A 32 8.51 13.08 19.51
N GLU A 33 9.83 12.94 19.36
CA GLU A 33 10.60 13.59 18.30
C GLU A 33 10.28 12.98 16.93
N ILE A 34 10.15 11.67 16.88
CA ILE A 34 9.78 10.91 15.67
C ILE A 34 8.40 11.36 15.17
N GLU A 35 7.42 11.41 16.05
CA GLU A 35 6.07 11.86 15.69
C GLU A 35 6.04 13.31 15.20
N GLN A 36 6.81 14.20 15.84
CA GLN A 36 6.95 15.58 15.41
C GLN A 36 7.59 15.68 14.03
N TRP A 37 8.62 14.91 13.76
CA TRP A 37 9.30 14.87 12.48
C TRP A 37 8.38 14.36 11.37
N PHE A 38 7.66 13.24 11.58
CA PHE A 38 6.69 12.73 10.62
C PHE A 38 5.57 13.72 10.36
N ARG A 39 5.09 14.41 11.38
CA ARG A 39 4.08 15.46 11.21
C ARG A 39 4.56 16.57 10.30
N ALA A 40 5.81 17.02 10.44
CA ALA A 40 6.41 18.02 9.56
C ALA A 40 6.51 17.50 8.12
N GLN A 41 6.98 16.26 7.92
CA GLN A 41 7.06 15.65 6.60
C GLN A 41 5.68 15.53 5.92
N PHE A 42 4.63 15.16 6.65
CA PHE A 42 3.29 15.02 6.09
C PHE A 42 2.58 16.36 5.85
N LEU A 43 3.06 17.47 6.39
CA LEU A 43 2.60 18.80 6.00
C LEU A 43 3.13 19.22 4.63
N GLU A 44 4.35 18.80 4.29
CA GLU A 44 4.96 19.07 2.99
C GLU A 44 4.55 18.06 1.92
N THR A 45 4.50 16.78 2.30
CA THR A 45 4.15 15.66 1.41
C THR A 45 3.00 14.87 2.02
N PRO A 46 1.76 15.10 1.58
CA PRO A 46 0.60 14.41 2.13
C PRO A 46 0.74 12.89 2.06
N ALA A 47 0.37 12.22 3.16
CA ALA A 47 0.35 10.76 3.21
C ALA A 47 -0.54 10.18 2.11
N PRO A 48 -0.18 9.05 1.50
CA PRO A 48 -1.04 8.33 0.56
C PRO A 48 -2.32 7.90 1.27
N PHE A 49 -3.37 7.62 0.48
CA PHE A 49 -4.65 7.14 1.02
C PHE A 49 -4.45 5.87 1.86
N TYR A 50 -3.66 4.96 1.37
CA TYR A 50 -3.24 3.73 2.03
C TYR A 50 -1.90 3.26 1.45
N ALA A 51 -1.19 2.42 2.18
CA ALA A 51 0.05 1.82 1.74
C ALA A 51 0.33 0.54 2.54
N SER A 52 1.13 -0.34 1.98
CA SER A 52 1.78 -1.42 2.71
C SER A 52 3.29 -1.33 2.57
N VAL A 53 3.99 -1.84 3.57
CA VAL A 53 5.45 -1.88 3.59
C VAL A 53 5.87 -3.28 4.03
N ASP A 54 6.68 -3.93 3.21
CA ASP A 54 7.31 -5.19 3.57
C ASP A 54 8.65 -4.90 4.24
N LEU A 55 8.78 -5.36 5.50
CA LEU A 55 10.00 -5.22 6.28
C LEU A 55 10.79 -6.54 6.29
N ARG A 56 12.09 -6.45 6.19
CA ARG A 56 13.01 -7.56 6.45
C ARG A 56 13.76 -7.31 7.74
N ASN A 57 13.69 -8.33 8.59
CA ASN A 57 14.34 -8.37 9.88
C ASN A 57 15.49 -9.36 9.83
N ALA A 58 16.71 -8.87 9.99
CA ALA A 58 17.93 -9.69 10.03
C ALA A 58 18.43 -9.94 11.47
N GLY A 59 17.67 -9.55 12.51
CA GLY A 59 18.07 -9.66 13.91
C GLY A 59 18.94 -8.50 14.42
N PHE A 60 19.53 -7.74 13.52
CA PHE A 60 20.36 -6.56 13.80
C PHE A 60 20.02 -5.35 12.93
N LYS A 61 19.22 -5.55 11.90
CA LYS A 61 18.81 -4.55 10.92
C LYS A 61 17.34 -4.78 10.56
N LEU A 62 16.59 -3.69 10.45
CA LEU A 62 15.20 -3.69 10.01
C LEU A 62 15.07 -2.71 8.83
N ALA A 63 14.84 -3.24 7.64
CA ALA A 63 14.76 -2.41 6.45
C ALA A 63 13.51 -2.71 5.61
N PRO A 64 12.87 -1.70 5.01
CA PRO A 64 11.82 -1.91 4.02
C PRO A 64 12.43 -2.47 2.74
N VAL A 65 11.78 -3.47 2.17
CA VAL A 65 12.23 -4.10 0.91
C VAL A 65 11.18 -3.99 -0.19
N ASP A 66 9.96 -3.67 0.18
CA ASP A 66 8.89 -3.31 -0.75
C ASP A 66 7.94 -2.30 -0.12
N THR A 67 7.42 -1.41 -0.95
CA THR A 67 6.36 -0.46 -0.59
C THR A 67 5.32 -0.48 -1.68
N ASN A 68 4.07 -0.63 -1.31
CA ASN A 68 2.98 -0.70 -2.27
C ASN A 68 1.91 0.36 -1.93
N LEU A 69 1.53 1.17 -2.92
CA LEU A 69 0.46 2.16 -2.84
C LEU A 69 -0.90 1.59 -3.23
N PHE A 70 -0.95 0.33 -3.63
CA PHE A 70 -2.16 -0.43 -3.96
C PHE A 70 -2.19 -1.73 -3.14
N PRO A 71 -2.22 -1.61 -1.80
CA PRO A 71 -1.97 -2.74 -0.92
C PRO A 71 -3.06 -3.79 -1.02
N ALA A 72 -2.64 -5.05 -0.90
CA ALA A 72 -3.51 -6.18 -0.65
C ALA A 72 -3.38 -6.64 0.82
N GLY A 73 -4.13 -7.69 1.21
CA GLY A 73 -4.00 -8.29 2.54
C GLY A 73 -4.84 -7.65 3.63
N PHE A 74 -5.87 -6.84 3.31
CA PHE A 74 -6.79 -6.30 4.33
C PHE A 74 -7.53 -7.38 5.13
N ASN A 75 -7.66 -8.57 4.58
CA ASN A 75 -8.20 -9.75 5.29
C ASN A 75 -7.27 -10.27 6.41
N ASN A 76 -6.00 -9.88 6.42
CA ASN A 76 -5.01 -10.26 7.43
C ASN A 76 -4.93 -9.25 8.58
N LEU A 77 -5.65 -8.15 8.50
CA LEU A 77 -5.68 -7.17 9.59
C LEU A 77 -6.31 -7.78 10.84
N ASN A 78 -5.72 -7.46 11.99
CA ASN A 78 -6.28 -7.89 13.26
C ASN A 78 -7.69 -7.30 13.45
N PRO A 79 -8.74 -8.12 13.64
CA PRO A 79 -10.11 -7.63 13.80
C PRO A 79 -10.31 -6.62 14.93
N ALA A 80 -9.46 -6.65 15.97
CA ALA A 80 -9.49 -5.68 17.07
C ALA A 80 -9.24 -4.24 16.61
N PHE A 81 -8.55 -4.04 15.47
CA PHE A 81 -8.26 -2.72 14.90
C PHE A 81 -9.28 -2.25 13.87
N LEU A 82 -10.33 -3.00 13.60
CA LEU A 82 -11.36 -2.60 12.66
C LEU A 82 -11.94 -1.19 12.95
N PRO A 83 -12.24 -0.80 14.20
CA PRO A 83 -12.68 0.57 14.48
C PRO A 83 -11.66 1.64 14.08
N LEU A 84 -10.37 1.38 14.29
CA LEU A 84 -9.29 2.29 13.89
C LEU A 84 -9.20 2.39 12.37
N CYS A 85 -9.31 1.27 11.65
CA CYS A 85 -9.34 1.24 10.19
C CYS A 85 -10.52 2.08 9.64
N VAL A 86 -11.70 1.96 10.26
CA VAL A 86 -12.89 2.73 9.90
C VAL A 86 -12.64 4.23 10.07
N GLN A 87 -12.11 4.66 11.23
CA GLN A 87 -11.79 6.06 11.49
C GLN A 87 -10.73 6.61 10.54
N ALA A 88 -9.68 5.85 10.28
CA ALA A 88 -8.61 6.24 9.35
C ALA A 88 -9.15 6.45 7.92
N ILE A 89 -10.02 5.56 7.46
CA ILE A 89 -10.66 5.67 6.14
C ILE A 89 -11.60 6.88 6.08
N GLN A 90 -12.43 7.12 7.09
CA GLN A 90 -13.28 8.30 7.15
C GLN A 90 -12.45 9.57 7.02
N ALA A 91 -11.41 9.73 7.84
CA ALA A 91 -10.53 10.90 7.80
C ALA A 91 -9.80 11.05 6.46
N ALA A 92 -9.39 9.96 5.81
CA ALA A 92 -8.75 10.00 4.51
C ALA A 92 -9.73 10.43 3.40
N ILE A 93 -10.95 9.90 3.41
CA ILE A 93 -11.98 10.21 2.41
C ILE A 93 -12.47 11.66 2.56
N GLU A 94 -12.68 12.14 3.78
CA GLU A 94 -13.07 13.51 4.04
C GLU A 94 -12.10 14.54 3.46
N ARG A 95 -10.81 14.24 3.46
CA ARG A 95 -9.78 15.12 2.85
C ARG A 95 -9.85 15.15 1.32
N ILE A 96 -10.26 14.05 0.69
CA ILE A 96 -10.29 13.90 -0.77
C ILE A 96 -11.64 14.40 -1.33
N CYS A 97 -12.73 13.96 -0.71
CA CYS A 97 -14.08 14.23 -1.14
C CYS A 97 -15.01 14.39 0.08
N PRO A 98 -15.12 15.61 0.67
CA PRO A 98 -15.88 15.83 1.91
C PRO A 98 -17.37 15.47 1.84
N ARG A 99 -17.93 15.35 0.63
CA ARG A 99 -19.32 14.96 0.41
C ARG A 99 -19.45 13.58 -0.20
N ALA A 100 -18.42 12.75 -0.08
CA ALA A 100 -18.47 11.39 -0.63
C ALA A 100 -19.60 10.60 0.04
N SER A 101 -20.39 9.93 -0.78
CA SER A 101 -21.40 8.96 -0.33
C SER A 101 -21.25 7.61 -1.00
N GLY A 102 -20.61 7.56 -2.16
CA GLY A 102 -20.43 6.37 -2.98
C GLY A 102 -19.01 6.19 -3.50
N ILE A 103 -18.48 4.99 -3.40
CA ILE A 103 -17.11 4.64 -3.77
C ILE A 103 -17.13 3.44 -4.72
N ALA A 104 -16.42 3.57 -5.85
CA ALA A 104 -16.09 2.42 -6.68
C ALA A 104 -14.71 1.89 -6.30
N ILE A 105 -14.60 0.63 -5.90
CA ILE A 105 -13.31 -0.06 -5.84
C ILE A 105 -13.01 -0.61 -7.24
N VAL A 106 -11.85 -0.31 -7.78
CA VAL A 106 -11.36 -0.89 -9.04
C VAL A 106 -10.19 -1.83 -8.72
N PRO A 107 -10.43 -3.14 -8.73
CA PRO A 107 -9.45 -4.14 -8.34
C PRO A 107 -8.53 -4.56 -9.50
N GLU A 108 -7.53 -5.37 -9.16
CA GLU A 108 -6.79 -6.22 -10.10
C GLU A 108 -7.72 -7.22 -10.81
N ASN A 109 -7.30 -7.68 -11.97
CA ASN A 109 -8.05 -8.67 -12.74
C ASN A 109 -7.85 -10.13 -12.22
N HIS A 110 -7.55 -10.30 -10.93
CA HIS A 110 -7.25 -11.60 -10.30
C HIS A 110 -8.50 -12.32 -9.76
N THR A 111 -9.52 -12.47 -10.59
CA THR A 111 -10.80 -13.08 -10.19
C THR A 111 -10.71 -14.54 -9.73
N ARG A 112 -9.59 -15.22 -9.99
CA ARG A 112 -9.32 -16.61 -9.58
C ARG A 112 -8.51 -16.74 -8.29
N ASN A 113 -7.97 -15.64 -7.77
CA ASN A 113 -7.20 -15.66 -6.52
C ASN A 113 -8.14 -15.47 -5.33
N ALA A 114 -8.45 -16.58 -4.63
CA ALA A 114 -9.36 -16.57 -3.49
C ALA A 114 -8.90 -15.64 -2.35
N PHE A 115 -7.59 -15.54 -2.08
CA PHE A 115 -7.05 -14.65 -1.06
C PHE A 115 -7.23 -13.17 -1.43
N TYR A 116 -7.09 -12.85 -2.70
CA TYR A 116 -7.32 -11.50 -3.19
C TYR A 116 -8.80 -11.11 -3.12
N LEU A 117 -9.70 -12.04 -3.39
CA LEU A 117 -11.14 -11.81 -3.24
C LEU A 117 -11.54 -11.59 -1.77
N GLU A 118 -10.95 -12.33 -0.83
CA GLU A 118 -11.14 -12.08 0.61
C GLU A 118 -10.62 -10.71 1.03
N HIS A 119 -9.49 -10.29 0.48
CA HIS A 119 -8.97 -8.94 0.70
C HIS A 119 -9.94 -7.86 0.22
N LEU A 120 -10.52 -8.00 -0.99
CA LEU A 120 -11.51 -7.06 -1.51
C LEU A 120 -12.77 -7.01 -0.63
N ALA A 121 -13.25 -8.16 -0.16
CA ALA A 121 -14.39 -8.21 0.75
C ALA A 121 -14.09 -7.56 2.11
N ALA A 122 -12.86 -7.67 2.59
CA ALA A 122 -12.43 -6.97 3.81
C ALA A 122 -12.38 -5.45 3.61
N LEU A 123 -11.82 -4.98 2.50
CA LEU A 123 -11.75 -3.57 2.14
C LEU A 123 -13.17 -2.98 1.95
N GLU A 124 -14.04 -3.67 1.21
CA GLU A 124 -15.45 -3.28 1.05
C GLU A 124 -16.16 -3.16 2.41
N ASN A 125 -15.95 -4.11 3.32
CA ASN A 125 -16.52 -4.10 4.65
C ASN A 125 -16.04 -2.89 5.48
N ILE A 126 -14.75 -2.54 5.44
CA ILE A 126 -14.21 -1.38 6.15
C ILE A 126 -14.86 -0.10 5.63
N LEU A 127 -14.92 0.08 4.32
CA LEU A 127 -15.54 1.24 3.67
C LEU A 127 -17.05 1.35 3.97
N THR A 128 -17.75 0.23 3.95
CA THR A 128 -19.17 0.18 4.28
C THR A 128 -19.43 0.54 5.74
N ARG A 129 -18.61 0.04 6.65
CA ARG A 129 -18.67 0.41 8.08
C ARG A 129 -18.30 1.87 8.34
N ALA A 130 -17.48 2.45 7.47
CA ALA A 130 -17.18 3.89 7.48
C ALA A 130 -18.36 4.76 6.98
N GLY A 131 -19.47 4.14 6.53
CA GLY A 131 -20.71 4.82 6.14
C GLY A 131 -20.86 5.05 4.65
N PHE A 132 -19.99 4.49 3.80
CA PHE A 132 -20.05 4.68 2.36
C PHE A 132 -20.82 3.57 1.64
N LYS A 133 -21.50 3.93 0.56
CA LYS A 133 -22.00 2.97 -0.41
C LYS A 133 -20.83 2.51 -1.28
N VAL A 134 -20.60 1.20 -1.37
CA VAL A 134 -19.47 0.64 -2.10
C VAL A 134 -19.93 -0.27 -3.20
N ARG A 135 -19.28 -0.22 -4.36
CA ARG A 135 -19.41 -1.20 -5.44
C ARG A 135 -18.03 -1.52 -5.99
N ILE A 136 -17.87 -2.74 -6.49
CA ILE A 136 -16.60 -3.18 -7.07
C ILE A 136 -16.77 -3.23 -8.58
N GLY A 137 -16.02 -2.37 -9.27
CA GLY A 137 -16.02 -2.22 -10.71
C GLY A 137 -14.84 -2.95 -11.34
N SER A 138 -15.11 -4.02 -12.07
CA SER A 138 -14.08 -4.81 -12.74
C SER A 138 -13.70 -4.21 -14.10
N LEU A 139 -12.40 -4.23 -14.39
CA LEU A 139 -11.81 -3.93 -15.70
C LEU A 139 -11.66 -5.19 -16.57
N SER A 140 -11.92 -6.38 -16.00
CA SER A 140 -11.80 -7.64 -16.74
C SER A 140 -12.85 -7.72 -17.84
N PRO A 141 -12.48 -8.04 -19.08
CA PRO A 141 -13.41 -8.24 -20.16
C PRO A 141 -14.32 -9.48 -19.96
N GLU A 142 -13.95 -10.37 -19.04
CA GLU A 142 -14.74 -11.55 -18.68
C GLU A 142 -15.98 -11.18 -17.85
N ILE A 143 -15.95 -10.03 -17.16
CA ILE A 143 -17.05 -9.55 -16.32
C ILE A 143 -17.96 -8.63 -17.15
N THR A 144 -18.91 -9.20 -17.86
CA THR A 144 -19.86 -8.48 -18.72
C THR A 144 -21.16 -8.10 -18.03
N GLN A 145 -21.44 -8.73 -16.88
CA GLN A 145 -22.61 -8.46 -16.02
C GLN A 145 -22.25 -8.65 -14.56
N ALA A 146 -23.08 -8.17 -13.66
CA ALA A 146 -22.85 -8.36 -12.23
C ALA A 146 -22.81 -9.85 -11.87
N GLN A 147 -21.75 -10.24 -11.17
CA GLN A 147 -21.51 -11.62 -10.70
C GLN A 147 -21.27 -11.61 -9.20
N THR A 148 -22.01 -12.41 -8.47
CA THR A 148 -21.82 -12.58 -7.03
C THR A 148 -21.08 -13.89 -6.77
N LEU A 149 -19.95 -13.77 -6.10
CA LEU A 149 -19.07 -14.87 -5.71
C LEU A 149 -19.28 -15.16 -4.22
N THR A 150 -19.38 -16.44 -3.85
CA THR A 150 -19.35 -16.86 -2.45
C THR A 150 -17.89 -17.21 -2.11
N LEU A 151 -17.32 -16.50 -1.16
CA LEU A 151 -15.93 -16.66 -0.73
C LEU A 151 -15.78 -17.82 0.25
N ALA A 152 -14.53 -18.23 0.50
CA ALA A 152 -14.22 -19.29 1.46
C ALA A 152 -14.67 -18.94 2.90
N SER A 153 -14.68 -17.66 3.25
CA SER A 153 -15.21 -17.14 4.52
C SER A 153 -16.75 -17.19 4.64
N GLY A 154 -17.46 -17.57 3.57
CA GLY A 154 -18.91 -17.49 3.47
C GLY A 154 -19.46 -16.12 3.12
N ARG A 155 -18.61 -15.08 2.97
CA ARG A 155 -19.03 -13.76 2.50
C ARG A 155 -19.40 -13.80 1.03
N GLN A 156 -20.25 -12.87 0.63
CA GLN A 156 -20.56 -12.64 -0.77
C GLN A 156 -19.85 -11.39 -1.26
N LEU A 157 -19.27 -11.47 -2.44
CA LEU A 157 -18.61 -10.37 -3.13
C LEU A 157 -19.21 -10.21 -4.52
N THR A 158 -19.69 -9.02 -4.85
CA THR A 158 -20.27 -8.74 -6.16
C THR A 158 -19.32 -7.90 -7.00
N LEU A 159 -18.90 -8.46 -8.12
CA LEU A 159 -18.14 -7.77 -9.16
C LEU A 159 -19.07 -7.39 -10.30
N ALA A 160 -18.98 -6.20 -10.82
CA ALA A 160 -19.75 -5.76 -11.98
C ALA A 160 -18.85 -5.00 -12.96
N PRO A 161 -19.21 -4.92 -14.24
CA PRO A 161 -18.39 -4.20 -15.20
C PRO A 161 -18.31 -2.71 -14.85
N LEU A 162 -17.12 -2.15 -14.91
CA LEU A 162 -16.93 -0.71 -14.89
C LEU A 162 -17.23 -0.16 -16.28
N THR A 163 -18.10 0.81 -16.39
CA THR A 163 -18.49 1.44 -17.65
C THR A 163 -18.17 2.93 -17.63
N ARG A 164 -17.97 3.54 -18.79
CA ARG A 164 -17.75 4.98 -18.92
C ARG A 164 -18.99 5.65 -19.50
N ASP A 165 -19.36 6.76 -18.89
CA ASP A 165 -20.43 7.64 -19.34
C ASP A 165 -19.91 9.09 -19.38
N GLY A 166 -19.51 9.52 -20.56
CA GLY A 166 -18.85 10.81 -20.76
C GLY A 166 -17.50 10.92 -20.05
N ASP A 167 -17.39 11.81 -19.08
CA ASP A 167 -16.22 12.05 -18.24
C ASP A 167 -16.32 11.34 -16.87
N GLN A 168 -17.26 10.43 -16.70
CA GLN A 168 -17.47 9.68 -15.45
C GLN A 168 -17.44 8.17 -15.69
N VAL A 169 -17.10 7.42 -14.66
CA VAL A 169 -17.28 5.97 -14.62
C VAL A 169 -18.47 5.59 -13.75
N ARG A 170 -19.11 4.49 -14.10
CA ARG A 170 -20.29 3.93 -13.42
C ARG A 170 -20.19 2.43 -13.26
N ILE A 171 -20.98 1.90 -12.35
CA ILE A 171 -21.20 0.45 -12.14
C ILE A 171 -22.70 0.21 -12.18
N GLY A 172 -23.23 -0.13 -13.36
CA GLY A 172 -24.68 -0.15 -13.60
C GLY A 172 -25.29 1.24 -13.37
N ASP A 173 -26.27 1.34 -12.50
CA ASP A 173 -26.94 2.59 -12.09
C ASP A 173 -26.16 3.40 -11.02
N PHE A 174 -25.13 2.78 -10.45
CA PHE A 174 -24.32 3.41 -9.39
C PHE A 174 -23.28 4.39 -9.97
N ASN A 175 -23.40 5.65 -9.56
CA ASN A 175 -22.45 6.72 -9.87
C ASN A 175 -21.60 7.02 -8.63
N PRO A 176 -20.34 6.59 -8.59
CA PRO A 176 -19.47 6.82 -7.44
C PRO A 176 -18.99 8.29 -7.37
N CYS A 177 -18.78 8.78 -6.16
CA CYS A 177 -18.18 10.11 -5.95
C CYS A 177 -16.68 10.12 -6.26
N PHE A 178 -16.00 8.98 -6.05
CA PHE A 178 -14.61 8.77 -6.45
C PHE A 178 -14.31 7.28 -6.67
N VAL A 179 -13.17 7.02 -7.29
CA VAL A 179 -12.65 5.68 -7.58
C VAL A 179 -11.50 5.38 -6.63
N LEU A 180 -11.67 4.33 -5.83
CA LEU A 180 -10.57 3.75 -5.06
C LEU A 180 -9.89 2.68 -5.92
N LEU A 181 -8.68 2.99 -6.36
CA LEU A 181 -7.91 2.11 -7.22
C LEU A 181 -7.13 1.11 -6.38
N ASN A 182 -7.50 -0.15 -6.44
CA ASN A 182 -6.77 -1.26 -5.85
C ASN A 182 -6.18 -2.15 -6.95
N ASN A 183 -5.46 -1.49 -7.86
CA ASN A 183 -4.81 -2.07 -9.02
C ASN A 183 -3.48 -1.35 -9.22
N ASP A 184 -2.39 -2.07 -9.21
CA ASP A 184 -1.03 -1.52 -9.23
C ASP A 184 -0.62 -0.97 -10.61
N LEU A 185 -1.46 -1.17 -11.62
CA LEU A 185 -1.27 -0.71 -13.00
C LEU A 185 0.03 -1.24 -13.64
N SER A 186 0.50 -2.41 -13.23
CA SER A 186 1.64 -3.07 -13.86
C SER A 186 1.37 -3.38 -15.35
N GLY A 187 0.13 -3.64 -15.70
CA GLY A 187 -0.35 -3.82 -17.08
C GLY A 187 -0.58 -2.52 -17.87
N GLY A 188 -0.28 -1.35 -17.30
CA GLY A 188 -0.50 -0.04 -17.92
C GLY A 188 -1.74 0.69 -17.37
N ARG A 189 -1.95 1.92 -17.86
CA ARG A 189 -3.08 2.76 -17.43
C ARG A 189 -4.36 2.36 -18.16
N PRO A 190 -5.45 2.06 -17.46
CA PRO A 190 -6.72 1.78 -18.12
C PRO A 190 -7.31 3.03 -18.76
N ALA A 191 -7.52 3.03 -20.08
CA ALA A 191 -8.08 4.17 -20.82
C ALA A 191 -9.43 4.64 -20.27
N ILE A 192 -10.23 3.73 -19.72
CA ILE A 192 -11.53 4.02 -19.09
C ILE A 192 -11.43 4.96 -17.89
N LEU A 193 -10.27 4.99 -17.19
CA LEU A 193 -10.01 5.85 -16.02
C LEU A 193 -9.27 7.14 -16.37
N GLU A 194 -8.83 7.32 -17.62
CA GLU A 194 -8.13 8.53 -18.03
C GLU A 194 -9.08 9.70 -18.22
N ASN A 195 -8.70 10.88 -17.74
CA ASN A 195 -9.45 12.13 -17.92
C ASN A 195 -10.92 12.04 -17.45
N ILE A 196 -11.18 11.34 -16.37
CA ILE A 196 -12.49 11.34 -15.71
C ILE A 196 -12.57 12.49 -14.70
N SER A 197 -13.78 13.00 -14.45
CA SER A 197 -14.03 14.07 -13.49
C SER A 197 -14.01 13.60 -12.03
N GLN A 198 -14.23 12.33 -11.80
CA GLN A 198 -14.17 11.72 -10.48
C GLN A 198 -12.72 11.56 -10.02
N PRO A 199 -12.37 11.90 -8.76
CA PRO A 199 -11.05 11.63 -8.22
C PRO A 199 -10.72 10.13 -8.30
N VAL A 200 -9.50 9.81 -8.76
CA VAL A 200 -8.94 8.45 -8.74
C VAL A 200 -7.85 8.39 -7.69
N VAL A 201 -7.98 7.49 -6.73
CA VAL A 201 -7.09 7.41 -5.56
C VAL A 201 -6.63 5.96 -5.34
N PRO A 202 -5.33 5.71 -5.25
CA PRO A 202 -4.22 6.60 -5.59
C PRO A 202 -4.25 7.07 -7.06
N PRO A 203 -3.57 8.18 -7.39
CA PRO A 203 -3.54 8.67 -8.76
C PRO A 203 -2.93 7.66 -9.73
N LEU A 204 -3.42 7.60 -10.97
CA LEU A 204 -2.92 6.71 -12.03
C LEU A 204 -1.41 6.85 -12.27
N ALA A 205 -0.86 8.04 -12.03
CA ALA A 205 0.57 8.30 -12.20
C ALA A 205 1.47 7.52 -11.24
N LEU A 206 0.91 7.00 -10.13
CA LEU A 206 1.66 6.26 -9.11
C LEU A 206 1.69 4.75 -9.36
N GLY A 207 1.09 4.26 -10.45
CA GLY A 207 1.16 2.86 -10.84
C GLY A 207 2.58 2.39 -11.20
N TRP A 208 2.84 1.10 -11.05
CA TRP A 208 4.15 0.50 -11.29
C TRP A 208 4.64 0.61 -12.74
N SER A 209 3.76 0.83 -13.72
CA SER A 209 4.18 1.14 -15.10
C SER A 209 4.97 2.45 -15.23
N ASN A 210 4.92 3.32 -14.22
CA ASN A 210 5.58 4.64 -14.24
C ASN A 210 6.59 4.83 -13.11
N ARG A 211 6.73 3.88 -12.20
CA ARG A 211 7.55 4.00 -11.01
C ARG A 211 8.53 2.85 -10.91
N LEU A 212 9.81 3.14 -10.78
CA LEU A 212 10.85 2.15 -10.59
C LEU A 212 11.16 2.00 -9.09
N LYS A 213 11.33 0.77 -8.62
CA LYS A 213 11.75 0.49 -7.23
C LYS A 213 13.10 1.12 -6.91
N SER A 214 14.03 1.16 -7.87
CA SER A 214 15.34 1.81 -7.69
C SER A 214 15.21 3.30 -7.36
N ASP A 215 14.31 4.00 -8.03
CA ASP A 215 14.10 5.43 -7.82
C ASP A 215 13.42 5.68 -6.45
N HIS A 216 12.46 4.82 -6.10
CA HIS A 216 11.81 4.84 -4.80
C HIS A 216 12.84 4.66 -3.66
N PHE A 217 13.69 3.63 -3.73
CA PHE A 217 14.68 3.37 -2.68
C PHE A 217 15.83 4.38 -2.66
N ALA A 218 16.15 5.04 -3.78
CA ALA A 218 17.08 6.17 -3.79
C ALA A 218 16.53 7.38 -3.03
N LEU A 219 15.21 7.65 -3.13
CA LEU A 219 14.52 8.66 -2.34
C LEU A 219 14.44 8.25 -0.86
N TYR A 220 14.07 7.00 -0.60
CA TYR A 220 13.97 6.46 0.75
C TYR A 220 15.31 6.60 1.50
N ARG A 221 16.43 6.26 0.87
CA ARG A 221 17.76 6.40 1.47
C ARG A 221 18.03 7.82 1.99
N ARG A 222 17.66 8.85 1.24
CA ARG A 222 17.83 10.25 1.69
C ARG A 222 17.02 10.53 2.95
N ILE A 223 15.75 10.10 2.95
CA ILE A 223 14.86 10.25 4.10
C ILE A 223 15.37 9.43 5.30
N ALA A 224 15.87 8.22 5.07
CA ALA A 224 16.44 7.37 6.11
C ALA A 224 17.70 7.98 6.75
N VAL A 225 18.56 8.64 5.98
CA VAL A 225 19.72 9.37 6.49
C VAL A 225 19.28 10.54 7.35
N ASP A 226 18.32 11.34 6.90
CA ASP A 226 17.82 12.49 7.66
C ASP A 226 17.14 12.03 8.97
N PHE A 227 16.35 10.97 8.90
CA PHE A 227 15.69 10.36 10.06
C PHE A 227 16.71 9.76 11.05
N ALA A 228 17.70 9.03 10.56
CA ALA A 228 18.74 8.44 11.38
C ALA A 228 19.55 9.52 12.12
N GLY A 229 19.84 10.65 11.45
CA GLY A 229 20.48 11.81 12.06
C GLY A 229 19.63 12.45 13.15
N LEU A 230 18.30 12.48 13.00
CA LEU A 230 17.39 12.99 14.02
C LEU A 230 17.49 12.20 15.32
N ILE A 231 17.58 10.88 15.23
CA ILE A 231 17.52 9.97 16.39
C ILE A 231 18.89 9.40 16.79
N ASP A 232 19.95 9.86 16.16
CA ASP A 232 21.33 9.46 16.44
C ASP A 232 21.58 7.95 16.31
N ILE A 233 21.23 7.40 15.16
CA ILE A 233 21.52 6.01 14.79
C ILE A 233 22.26 5.93 13.45
N ASP A 234 22.90 4.78 13.19
CA ASP A 234 23.46 4.51 11.88
C ASP A 234 22.32 4.29 10.84
N PRO A 235 22.24 5.10 9.78
CA PRO A 235 21.21 4.92 8.73
C PRO A 235 21.25 3.54 8.08
N TRP A 236 22.38 2.84 8.08
CA TRP A 236 22.50 1.48 7.58
C TRP A 236 21.53 0.51 8.27
N LEU A 237 21.17 0.75 9.53
CA LEU A 237 20.22 -0.08 10.28
C LEU A 237 18.80 -0.08 9.66
N LEU A 238 18.47 0.95 8.89
CA LEU A 238 17.14 1.16 8.28
C LEU A 238 17.16 1.10 6.75
N ASP A 239 18.31 1.29 6.10
CA ASP A 239 18.42 1.44 4.66
C ASP A 239 18.61 0.06 3.98
N PRO A 240 17.73 -0.35 3.04
CA PRO A 240 17.96 -1.54 2.23
C PRO A 240 19.12 -1.29 1.27
N VAL A 241 20.13 -2.14 1.30
CA VAL A 241 21.18 -2.12 0.29
C VAL A 241 20.63 -2.63 -1.03
N PHE A 242 20.79 -1.88 -2.09
CA PHE A 242 20.34 -2.29 -3.43
C PHE A 242 21.32 -1.81 -4.52
N ARG A 243 21.27 -2.47 -5.66
CA ARG A 243 21.93 -2.06 -6.90
C ARG A 243 20.93 -2.09 -8.04
N LYS A 244 21.09 -1.21 -9.00
CA LYS A 244 20.26 -1.16 -10.21
C LYS A 244 21.00 -1.84 -11.36
N CYS A 245 20.39 -2.90 -11.88
CA CYS A 245 20.77 -3.50 -13.14
C CYS A 245 19.68 -3.15 -14.16
N GLY A 246 19.97 -2.24 -15.09
CA GLY A 246 19.02 -1.84 -16.14
C GLY A 246 19.45 -2.39 -17.50
N GLU A 247 18.46 -2.65 -18.38
CA GLU A 247 18.68 -3.06 -19.77
C GLU A 247 19.56 -4.31 -19.95
N ILE A 248 19.41 -5.28 -19.04
CA ILE A 248 20.19 -6.52 -19.07
C ILE A 248 19.56 -7.52 -20.02
N ASP A 249 20.36 -7.99 -20.96
CA ASP A 249 20.05 -9.18 -21.77
C ASP A 249 20.69 -10.41 -21.14
N PHE A 250 19.90 -11.25 -20.47
CA PHE A 250 20.36 -12.47 -19.82
C PHE A 250 20.81 -13.57 -20.81
N HIS A 251 20.62 -13.38 -22.10
CA HIS A 251 21.15 -14.27 -23.13
C HIS A 251 22.59 -13.89 -23.56
N LYS A 252 23.12 -12.79 -23.00
CA LYS A 252 24.47 -12.31 -23.27
C LYS A 252 25.35 -12.38 -22.03
N ARG A 253 26.61 -12.70 -22.24
CA ARG A 253 27.61 -12.82 -21.17
C ARG A 253 27.79 -11.50 -20.39
N GLU A 254 27.74 -10.38 -21.09
CA GLU A 254 27.84 -9.06 -20.44
C GLU A 254 26.70 -8.81 -19.44
N GLY A 255 25.50 -9.34 -19.73
CA GLY A 255 24.35 -9.26 -18.82
C GLY A 255 24.56 -10.10 -17.56
N GLU A 256 25.09 -11.31 -17.70
CA GLU A 256 25.42 -12.18 -16.57
C GLU A 256 26.55 -11.60 -15.71
N GLU A 257 27.62 -11.07 -16.33
CA GLU A 257 28.73 -10.41 -15.62
C GLU A 257 28.27 -9.15 -14.87
N CYS A 258 27.39 -8.35 -15.47
CA CYS A 258 26.80 -7.19 -14.81
C CYS A 258 26.00 -7.59 -13.57
N LEU A 259 25.17 -8.64 -13.68
CA LEU A 259 24.39 -9.15 -12.54
C LEU A 259 25.32 -9.66 -11.43
N ALA A 260 26.32 -10.50 -11.77
CA ALA A 260 27.26 -11.05 -10.81
C ALA A 260 27.99 -9.96 -10.04
N LYS A 261 28.52 -8.95 -10.74
CA LYS A 261 29.17 -7.79 -10.10
C LYS A 261 28.21 -7.06 -9.13
N ASN A 262 26.98 -6.81 -9.54
CA ASN A 262 26.01 -6.11 -8.67
C ASN A 262 25.62 -6.95 -7.45
N VAL A 263 25.60 -8.28 -7.56
CA VAL A 263 25.39 -9.17 -6.41
C VAL A 263 26.58 -9.06 -5.44
N ASP A 264 27.82 -9.14 -5.95
CA ASP A 264 29.01 -8.99 -5.13
C ASP A 264 29.04 -7.63 -4.42
N ASP A 265 28.74 -6.54 -5.14
CA ASP A 265 28.66 -5.18 -4.58
C ASP A 265 27.57 -5.04 -3.49
N VAL A 266 26.51 -5.86 -3.51
CA VAL A 266 25.50 -5.88 -2.45
C VAL A 266 25.96 -6.69 -1.25
N LEU A 267 26.69 -7.79 -1.48
CA LEU A 267 27.19 -8.65 -0.41
C LEU A 267 28.35 -8.01 0.36
N GLU A 268 29.12 -7.12 -0.26
CA GLU A 268 30.20 -6.39 0.36
C GLU A 268 29.77 -5.13 1.15
N ALA A 269 28.56 -4.65 0.92
CA ALA A 269 28.02 -3.40 1.51
C ALA A 269 27.31 -3.64 2.84
#